data_fcb4b1e5db2135d3ba34dd54bd47de58
#
_entry.id   fcb4b1e5db2135d3ba34dd54bd47de58
#
_cell.length_a   1.000
_cell.length_b   1.000
_cell.length_c   1.000
_cell.angle_alpha   90.00
_cell.angle_beta   90.00
_cell.angle_gamma   90.00
#
_symmetry.space_group_name_H-M   'P 1'
#
loop_
_entity.id
_entity.type
_entity.pdbx_description
1 polymer ?
#
loop_
_entity_poly.entity_id
_entity_poly.type
_entity_poly.pdbx_seq_one_letter_code
_entity_poly.pdbx_strand_id
1 'polypeptide(L)'
;MRGDIVALDRAYIDYAKFEEMTSRGVIYVTKIKKNLVYNTLSDIMYIAPNGLMQERVQIVEFAKHTKETGEIKHKARIITYVDLKKKKPKLISLLTNDMDMPSEEIIAIYRKR
;
A
#
# COMPACT_ATOMS: atom_id res chain seq x y z
N MET A 1 17.00 -5.08 13.08
CA MET A 1 16.81 -5.93 11.91
C MET A 1 15.39 -5.82 11.42
N ARG A 2 15.21 -5.68 10.14
CA ARG A 2 13.86 -5.67 9.61
C ARG A 2 13.19 -6.99 9.93
N GLY A 3 11.99 -6.93 10.46
CA GLY A 3 11.23 -8.10 10.80
C GLY A 3 10.66 -8.79 9.59
N ASP A 4 9.65 -9.59 9.84
CA ASP A 4 9.03 -10.39 8.81
C ASP A 4 8.26 -9.56 7.81
N ILE A 5 8.08 -10.10 6.62
CA ILE A 5 7.24 -9.52 5.58
C ILE A 5 5.97 -10.36 5.51
N VAL A 6 4.82 -9.71 5.65
CA VAL A 6 3.51 -10.37 5.65
C VAL A 6 2.69 -9.88 4.47
N ALA A 7 2.32 -10.79 3.58
CA ALA A 7 1.39 -10.48 2.50
C ALA A 7 -0.02 -10.87 2.93
N LEU A 8 -0.92 -9.90 2.97
CA LEU A 8 -2.30 -10.10 3.42
C LEU A 8 -3.22 -10.19 2.21
N ASP A 9 -4.12 -11.16 2.23
CA ASP A 9 -4.99 -11.42 1.10
C ASP A 9 -6.11 -10.38 0.99
N ARG A 10 -6.68 -10.00 2.09
CA ARG A 10 -7.70 -8.93 2.15
C ARG A 10 -7.47 -8.07 3.36
N ALA A 11 -7.52 -6.78 3.12
CA ALA A 11 -7.35 -5.84 4.18
C ALA A 11 -8.60 -5.73 5.05
N TYR A 12 -8.53 -6.26 6.23
CA TYR A 12 -9.14 -5.57 7.33
C TYR A 12 -8.32 -4.30 7.53
N ILE A 13 -8.88 -3.17 7.20
CA ILE A 13 -8.19 -1.91 7.41
C ILE A 13 -8.24 -1.59 8.90
N ASP A 14 -7.23 -2.01 9.60
CA ASP A 14 -7.05 -1.75 11.02
C ASP A 14 -5.75 -0.96 11.21
N TYR A 15 -5.88 0.35 11.28
CA TYR A 15 -4.72 1.24 11.36
C TYR A 15 -3.91 1.04 12.64
N ALA A 16 -4.55 0.70 13.75
CA ALA A 16 -3.85 0.41 14.99
C ALA A 16 -2.96 -0.81 14.85
N LYS A 17 -3.45 -1.86 14.19
CA LYS A 17 -2.68 -3.06 13.93
C LYS A 17 -1.53 -2.80 12.96
N PHE A 18 -1.77 -1.98 11.93
CA PHE A 18 -0.73 -1.60 10.98
C PHE A 18 0.37 -0.80 11.66
N GLU A 19 0.01 0.09 12.58
CA GLU A 19 0.99 0.84 13.38
C GLU A 19 1.77 -0.09 14.31
N GLU A 20 1.12 -1.07 14.90
CA GLU A 20 1.79 -2.07 15.73
C GLU A 20 2.82 -2.86 14.92
N MET A 21 2.44 -3.33 13.73
CA MET A 21 3.36 -4.01 12.83
C MET A 21 4.55 -3.13 12.49
N THR A 22 4.29 -1.86 12.17
CA THR A 22 5.34 -0.90 11.83
C THR A 22 6.31 -0.70 13.00
N SER A 23 5.79 -0.58 14.22
CA SER A 23 6.64 -0.41 15.40
C SER A 23 7.50 -1.63 15.69
N ARG A 24 7.08 -2.79 15.27
CA ARG A 24 7.83 -4.05 15.41
C ARG A 24 8.80 -4.30 14.26
N GLY A 25 8.84 -3.43 13.28
CA GLY A 25 9.65 -3.65 12.08
C GLY A 25 9.07 -4.68 11.12
N VAL A 26 7.79 -5.01 11.26
CA VAL A 26 7.11 -5.93 10.35
C VAL A 26 6.58 -5.18 9.15
N ILE A 27 6.90 -5.64 7.96
CA ILE A 27 6.42 -5.08 6.71
C ILE A 27 5.17 -5.83 6.27
N TYR A 28 4.11 -5.09 5.98
CA TYR A 28 2.91 -5.71 5.41
C TYR A 28 2.74 -5.26 3.95
N VAL A 29 2.12 -6.12 3.15
CA VAL A 29 1.67 -5.81 1.79
C VAL A 29 0.27 -6.35 1.64
N THR A 30 -0.67 -5.50 1.27
CA THR A 30 -2.07 -5.92 1.10
C THR A 30 -2.71 -5.19 -0.06
N LYS A 31 -3.65 -5.86 -0.72
CA LYS A 31 -4.47 -5.22 -1.75
C LYS A 31 -5.51 -4.35 -1.07
N ILE A 32 -5.70 -3.14 -1.57
CA ILE A 32 -6.70 -2.22 -1.02
C ILE A 32 -7.92 -2.13 -1.92
N LYS A 33 -9.06 -1.88 -1.28
CA LYS A 33 -10.31 -1.59 -1.98
C LYS A 33 -10.39 -0.11 -2.29
N LYS A 34 -11.20 0.24 -3.28
CA LYS A 34 -11.56 1.63 -3.55
C LYS A 34 -12.28 2.23 -2.35
N ASN A 35 -12.26 3.53 -2.22
CA ASN A 35 -12.99 4.31 -1.20
C ASN A 35 -12.31 4.44 0.17
N LEU A 36 -11.00 4.29 0.24
CA LEU A 36 -10.27 4.65 1.45
C LEU A 36 -10.09 6.16 1.51
N VAL A 37 -10.25 6.70 2.72
CA VAL A 37 -10.05 8.13 2.96
C VAL A 37 -8.65 8.34 3.53
N TYR A 38 -7.85 9.16 2.86
CA TYR A 38 -6.49 9.45 3.29
C TYR A 38 -6.04 10.80 2.76
N ASN A 39 -4.99 11.33 3.36
CA ASN A 39 -4.30 12.52 2.86
C ASN A 39 -3.09 12.07 2.06
N THR A 40 -2.93 12.62 0.86
CA THR A 40 -1.79 12.31 0.01
C THR A 40 -0.66 13.28 0.32
N LEU A 41 0.49 12.73 0.71
CA LEU A 41 1.68 13.50 1.04
C LEU A 41 2.61 13.62 -0.15
N SER A 42 2.64 12.59 -1.00
CA SER A 42 3.47 12.56 -2.21
C SER A 42 2.78 11.69 -3.25
N ASP A 43 2.91 12.05 -4.51
CA ASP A 43 2.25 11.35 -5.61
C ASP A 43 3.15 11.41 -6.84
N ILE A 44 3.63 10.27 -7.28
CA ILE A 44 4.50 10.14 -8.44
C ILE A 44 3.85 9.16 -9.41
N MET A 45 3.69 9.59 -10.65
CA MET A 45 3.11 8.77 -11.70
C MET A 45 4.14 8.51 -12.79
N TYR A 46 4.31 7.26 -13.15
CA TYR A 46 5.20 6.84 -14.24
C TYR A 46 4.36 6.57 -15.47
N ILE A 47 4.65 7.30 -16.53
CA ILE A 47 3.92 7.22 -17.80
C ILE A 47 4.78 6.49 -18.81
N ALA A 48 4.21 5.48 -19.46
CA ALA A 48 4.87 4.74 -20.51
C ALA A 48 5.01 5.61 -21.79
N PRO A 49 5.92 5.27 -22.73
CA PRO A 49 6.08 6.04 -23.96
C PRO A 49 4.81 6.20 -24.79
N ASN A 50 3.87 5.27 -24.65
CA ASN A 50 2.57 5.36 -25.35
C ASN A 50 1.57 6.31 -24.69
N GLY A 51 1.97 7.01 -23.62
CA GLY A 51 1.11 7.97 -22.92
C GLY A 51 0.22 7.36 -21.84
N LEU A 52 0.22 6.05 -21.67
CA LEU A 52 -0.60 5.39 -20.64
C LEU A 52 0.13 5.30 -19.32
N MET A 53 -0.63 5.37 -18.22
CA MET A 53 -0.06 5.20 -16.89
C MET A 53 0.46 3.78 -16.72
N GLN A 54 1.72 3.67 -16.34
CA GLN A 54 2.36 2.38 -16.06
C GLN A 54 2.33 2.06 -14.58
N GLU A 55 2.62 3.03 -13.73
CA GLU A 55 2.69 2.86 -12.29
C GLU A 55 2.46 4.18 -11.60
N ARG A 56 1.85 4.14 -10.43
CA ARG A 56 1.66 5.30 -9.57
C ARG A 56 2.06 4.95 -8.16
N VAL A 57 2.87 5.79 -7.54
CA VAL A 57 3.32 5.61 -6.16
C VAL A 57 2.88 6.81 -5.34
N GLN A 58 2.12 6.55 -4.29
CA GLN A 58 1.63 7.60 -3.40
C GLN A 58 2.09 7.32 -1.97
N ILE A 59 2.56 8.36 -1.29
CA ILE A 59 2.75 8.32 0.16
C ILE A 59 1.53 8.98 0.76
N VAL A 60 0.85 8.27 1.65
CA VAL A 60 -0.43 8.71 2.19
C VAL A 60 -0.43 8.59 3.71
N GLU A 61 -1.34 9.33 4.34
CA GLU A 61 -1.56 9.24 5.77
C GLU A 61 -3.04 9.00 6.03
N PHE A 62 -3.33 7.93 6.76
CA PHE A 62 -4.66 7.63 7.25
C PHE A 62 -4.80 8.18 8.66
N ALA A 63 -5.99 8.65 8.99
CA ALA A 63 -6.31 9.11 10.33
C ALA A 63 -7.64 8.51 10.76
N LYS A 64 -7.69 8.02 11.98
CA LYS A 64 -8.90 7.48 12.56
C LYS A 64 -9.05 7.97 13.99
N HIS A 65 -10.21 8.54 14.30
CA HIS A 65 -10.54 8.95 15.67
C HIS A 65 -11.23 7.81 16.40
N THR A 66 -10.74 7.51 17.59
CA THR A 66 -11.38 6.55 18.49
C THR A 66 -11.62 7.21 19.82
N LYS A 67 -12.68 6.81 20.51
CA LYS A 67 -13.01 7.36 21.84
C LYS A 67 -11.98 6.96 22.89
N GLU A 68 -11.34 5.81 22.71
CA GLU A 68 -10.43 5.25 23.70
C GLU A 68 -8.99 5.77 23.60
N THR A 69 -8.51 5.94 22.38
CA THR A 69 -7.11 6.26 22.13
C THR A 69 -6.91 7.61 21.46
N GLY A 70 -7.98 8.35 21.18
CA GLY A 70 -7.91 9.59 20.43
C GLY A 70 -7.68 9.35 18.95
N GLU A 71 -6.79 10.10 18.34
CA GLU A 71 -6.49 9.97 16.92
C GLU A 71 -5.35 8.99 16.67
N ILE A 72 -5.58 8.01 15.81
CA ILE A 72 -4.56 7.10 15.32
C ILE A 72 -4.20 7.53 13.91
N LYS A 73 -2.92 7.83 13.66
CA LYS A 73 -2.41 8.14 12.34
C LYS A 73 -1.51 7.02 11.85
N HIS A 74 -1.64 6.70 10.59
CA HIS A 74 -0.81 5.67 9.96
C HIS A 74 -0.33 6.15 8.61
N LYS A 75 0.97 6.20 8.42
CA LYS A 75 1.61 6.59 7.18
C LYS A 75 1.94 5.33 6.38
N ALA A 76 1.60 5.34 5.11
CA ALA A 76 1.79 4.18 4.26
C ALA A 76 2.05 4.59 2.81
N ARG A 77 2.39 3.61 2.00
CA ARG A 77 2.68 3.79 0.59
C ARG A 77 1.66 2.98 -0.21
N ILE A 78 1.07 3.63 -1.22
CA ILE A 78 0.15 2.95 -2.14
C ILE A 78 0.86 2.84 -3.49
N ILE A 79 0.93 1.62 -4.01
CA ILE A 79 1.49 1.34 -5.33
C ILE A 79 0.34 0.86 -6.21
N THR A 80 0.06 1.61 -7.27
CA THR A 80 -0.95 1.25 -8.27
C THR A 80 -0.26 0.87 -9.56
N TYR A 81 -0.59 -0.28 -10.10
CA TYR A 81 0.02 -0.76 -11.34
C TYR A 81 -1.02 -1.46 -12.21
N VAL A 82 -0.68 -1.66 -13.47
CA VAL A 82 -1.54 -2.35 -14.42
C VAL A 82 -1.15 -3.81 -14.49
N ASP A 83 -2.09 -4.70 -14.21
CA ASP A 83 -1.87 -6.13 -14.36
C ASP A 83 -2.28 -6.55 -15.76
N LEU A 84 -1.30 -6.93 -16.59
CA LEU A 84 -1.49 -7.30 -17.97
C LEU A 84 -1.74 -8.79 -18.17
N LYS A 85 -1.68 -9.59 -17.12
CA LYS A 85 -1.83 -11.05 -17.22
C LYS A 85 -3.26 -11.51 -17.44
N LYS A 86 -4.22 -10.64 -17.21
CA LYS A 86 -5.63 -10.95 -17.44
C LYS A 86 -6.05 -10.50 -18.83
N LYS A 87 -7.12 -11.11 -19.37
CA LYS A 87 -7.65 -10.77 -20.69
C LYS A 87 -7.90 -9.27 -20.88
N LYS A 88 -8.29 -8.58 -19.80
CA LYS A 88 -8.42 -7.13 -19.79
C LYS A 88 -7.45 -6.55 -18.78
N PRO A 89 -6.68 -5.51 -19.14
CA PRO A 89 -5.81 -4.84 -18.18
C PRO A 89 -6.63 -4.39 -16.95
N LYS A 90 -6.08 -4.64 -15.77
CA LYS A 90 -6.76 -4.29 -14.53
C LYS A 90 -5.81 -3.51 -13.63
N LEU A 91 -6.30 -2.42 -13.06
CA LEU A 91 -5.54 -1.65 -12.09
C LEU A 91 -5.61 -2.33 -10.73
N ILE A 92 -4.44 -2.52 -10.13
CA ILE A 92 -4.30 -3.09 -8.79
C ILE A 92 -3.57 -2.09 -7.93
N SER A 93 -4.11 -1.84 -6.73
CA SER A 93 -3.48 -0.97 -5.75
C SER A 93 -3.09 -1.78 -4.52
N LEU A 94 -1.82 -1.66 -4.14
CA LEU A 94 -1.26 -2.32 -2.96
C LEU A 94 -0.90 -1.29 -1.91
N LEU A 95 -1.13 -1.63 -0.66
CA LEU A 95 -0.77 -0.82 0.50
C LEU A 95 0.37 -1.49 1.24
N THR A 96 1.40 -0.72 1.60
CA THR A 96 2.52 -1.22 2.39
C THR A 96 3.04 -0.12 3.30
N ASN A 97 3.64 -0.53 4.43
CA ASN A 97 4.32 0.40 5.33
C ASN A 97 5.80 0.57 5.00
N ASP A 98 6.32 -0.14 4.00
CA ASP A 98 7.70 0.04 3.56
C ASP A 98 7.79 1.19 2.56
N MET A 99 8.63 2.18 2.85
CA MET A 99 8.78 3.37 2.02
C MET A 99 9.96 3.28 1.05
N ASP A 100 10.85 2.32 1.23
CA ASP A 100 12.15 2.28 0.54
C ASP A 100 12.27 1.16 -0.49
N MET A 101 11.57 0.05 -0.29
CA MET A 101 11.67 -1.11 -1.18
C MET A 101 11.17 -0.76 -2.58
N PRO A 102 11.88 -1.18 -3.65
CA PRO A 102 11.38 -0.95 -5.01
C PRO A 102 9.97 -1.49 -5.20
N SER A 103 9.16 -0.76 -5.96
CA SER A 103 7.76 -1.13 -6.20
C SER A 103 7.62 -2.54 -6.78
N GLU A 104 8.52 -2.92 -7.67
CA GLU A 104 8.51 -4.25 -8.28
C GLU A 104 8.71 -5.37 -7.26
N GLU A 105 9.48 -5.13 -6.20
CA GLU A 105 9.65 -6.11 -5.12
C GLU A 105 8.38 -6.23 -4.28
N ILE A 106 7.72 -5.12 -3.98
CA ILE A 106 6.44 -5.11 -3.27
C ILE A 106 5.39 -5.89 -4.07
N ILE A 107 5.32 -5.65 -5.37
CA ILE A 107 4.40 -6.36 -6.27
C ILE A 107 4.71 -7.86 -6.28
N ALA A 108 5.99 -8.23 -6.34
CA ALA A 108 6.41 -9.63 -6.34
C ALA A 108 6.02 -10.33 -5.05
N ILE A 109 6.18 -9.68 -3.90
CA ILE A 109 5.78 -10.22 -2.60
C ILE A 109 4.28 -10.52 -2.59
N TYR A 110 3.47 -9.59 -3.06
CA TYR A 110 2.03 -9.80 -3.11
C TYR A 110 1.65 -10.96 -4.02
N ARG A 111 2.30 -11.09 -5.17
CA ARG A 111 2.01 -12.15 -6.15
C ARG A 111 2.37 -13.55 -5.67
N LYS A 112 3.33 -13.66 -4.76
CA LYS A 112 3.78 -14.95 -4.24
C LYS A 112 2.90 -15.53 -3.13
N ARG A 113 1.98 -14.76 -2.62
CA ARG A 113 1.15 -15.20 -1.51
C ARG A 113 0.21 -16.35 -1.88
#